data_b1ab89304a22cde42a462e2d7646ce18
#
_entry.id   b1ab89304a22cde42a462e2d7646ce18
#
_cell.length_a   1.000
_cell.length_b   1.000
_cell.length_c   1.000
_cell.angle_alpha   90.00
_cell.angle_beta   90.00
_cell.angle_gamma   90.00
#
_symmetry.space_group_name_H-M   'P 1'
#
loop_
_entity.id
_entity.type
_entity.pdbx_description
1 polymer ?
#
loop_
_entity_poly.entity_id
_entity_poly.type
_entity_poly.pdbx_seq_one_letter_code
_entity_poly.pdbx_strand_id
1 'polypeptide(L)'
;MAHDINGLRSGLATPLELLQTPPPKERADAARNRVAVLEAAARLFAEQGVEAVSMDQVAAAAGVGKGTLFRRFGDKSGLAAALLDARERVLQEAVLSGPPPLGPGAPADERLAAFLNAYLDYLLEHLALVRMSETATPGARYRIGAYRFWHRHVAILLATEPDPDYAAHALLAALAADHVAALLPELGEQRMRAGLLRLAQSTM
;
A
#
# COMPACT_ATOMS: atom_id res chain seq x y z
N MET A 1 21.96 -15.11 63.57
CA MET A 1 21.94 -15.78 62.25
C MET A 1 21.22 -14.86 61.27
N ALA A 2 22.02 -14.06 60.51
CA ALA A 2 21.50 -13.19 59.49
C ALA A 2 21.52 -13.95 58.14
N HIS A 3 20.37 -14.17 57.57
CA HIS A 3 20.24 -14.81 56.24
C HIS A 3 20.59 -13.77 55.14
N ASP A 4 21.59 -14.10 54.40
CA ASP A 4 22.05 -13.36 53.23
C ASP A 4 21.08 -13.56 52.07
N ILE A 5 20.31 -12.49 51.73
CA ILE A 5 19.34 -12.49 50.62
C ILE A 5 19.90 -11.79 49.36
N ASN A 6 21.24 -11.75 49.22
CA ASN A 6 21.89 -11.02 48.13
C ASN A 6 22.19 -11.84 46.85
N GLY A 7 21.63 -13.07 46.75
CA GLY A 7 21.90 -14.03 45.67
C GLY A 7 20.94 -14.02 44.49
N LEU A 8 19.85 -13.19 44.44
CA LEU A 8 18.79 -13.32 43.46
C LEU A 8 18.64 -12.12 42.49
N ARG A 9 19.61 -11.24 42.39
CA ARG A 9 19.56 -10.07 41.49
C ARG A 9 20.42 -10.15 40.24
N SER A 10 20.90 -11.33 39.86
CA SER A 10 21.73 -11.49 38.68
C SER A 10 20.99 -12.28 37.63
N GLY A 11 20.32 -11.58 36.69
CA GLY A 11 19.74 -12.24 35.52
C GLY A 11 18.48 -11.61 34.88
N LEU A 12 17.94 -10.54 35.42
CA LEU A 12 16.84 -9.83 34.75
C LEU A 12 17.41 -8.64 33.97
N ALA A 13 17.44 -8.75 32.65
CA ALA A 13 17.80 -7.63 31.77
C ALA A 13 16.92 -6.41 32.06
N THR A 14 17.50 -5.21 32.07
CA THR A 14 16.75 -3.98 32.25
C THR A 14 15.80 -3.75 31.06
N PRO A 15 14.66 -3.02 31.24
CA PRO A 15 13.75 -2.71 30.13
C PRO A 15 14.47 -2.06 28.92
N LEU A 16 15.53 -1.28 29.14
CA LEU A 16 16.35 -0.69 28.09
C LEU A 16 17.19 -1.73 27.32
N GLU A 17 17.72 -2.75 28.01
CA GLU A 17 18.47 -3.84 27.37
C GLU A 17 17.57 -4.73 26.54
N LEU A 18 16.30 -4.94 26.97
CA LEU A 18 15.29 -5.66 26.19
C LEU A 18 14.94 -4.94 24.88
N LEU A 19 14.97 -3.60 24.86
CA LEU A 19 14.74 -2.80 23.66
C LEU A 19 15.96 -2.81 22.70
N GLN A 20 17.15 -3.14 23.19
CA GLN A 20 18.39 -3.21 22.41
C GLN A 20 18.76 -4.64 21.97
N THR A 21 17.99 -5.63 22.39
CA THR A 21 18.23 -7.02 21.99
C THR A 21 18.01 -7.16 20.48
N PRO A 22 19.01 -7.53 19.67
CA PRO A 22 18.80 -7.74 18.26
C PRO A 22 17.72 -8.80 18.04
N PRO A 23 16.90 -8.65 17.00
CA PRO A 23 15.83 -9.61 16.74
C PRO A 23 16.44 -11.01 16.58
N PRO A 24 15.74 -12.08 17.03
CA PRO A 24 16.21 -13.44 16.86
C PRO A 24 16.70 -13.68 15.42
N LYS A 25 17.79 -14.42 15.24
CA LYS A 25 18.43 -14.68 13.94
C LYS A 25 17.42 -15.09 12.88
N GLU A 26 16.45 -15.92 13.23
CA GLU A 26 15.38 -16.36 12.34
C GLU A 26 14.50 -15.20 11.84
N ARG A 27 14.19 -14.20 12.68
CA ARG A 27 13.42 -13.00 12.27
C ARG A 27 14.26 -12.11 11.37
N ALA A 28 15.56 -11.97 11.64
CA ALA A 28 16.47 -11.20 10.80
C ALA A 28 16.65 -11.85 9.42
N ASP A 29 16.80 -13.19 9.37
CA ASP A 29 16.88 -13.94 8.12
C ASP A 29 15.57 -13.83 7.32
N ALA A 30 14.44 -13.93 7.99
CA ALA A 30 13.13 -13.76 7.35
C ALA A 30 12.94 -12.33 6.79
N ALA A 31 13.44 -11.31 7.48
CA ALA A 31 13.38 -9.93 7.00
C ALA A 31 14.30 -9.73 5.77
N ARG A 32 15.54 -10.25 5.80
CA ARG A 32 16.44 -10.21 4.64
C ARG A 32 15.86 -10.93 3.43
N ASN A 33 15.31 -12.12 3.61
CA ASN A 33 14.65 -12.85 2.54
C ASN A 33 13.46 -12.10 1.95
N ARG A 34 12.69 -11.35 2.78
CA ARG A 34 11.60 -10.50 2.29
C ARG A 34 12.13 -9.40 1.37
N VAL A 35 13.18 -8.71 1.78
CA VAL A 35 13.79 -7.64 0.98
C VAL A 35 14.32 -8.20 -0.34
N ALA A 36 15.09 -9.29 -0.30
CA ALA A 36 15.63 -9.93 -1.50
C ALA A 36 14.55 -10.35 -2.49
N VAL A 37 13.42 -10.89 -1.99
CA VAL A 37 12.27 -11.26 -2.85
C VAL A 37 11.65 -10.03 -3.50
N LEU A 38 11.41 -8.96 -2.74
CA LEU A 38 10.79 -7.73 -3.27
C LEU A 38 11.71 -7.03 -4.29
N GLU A 39 13.02 -6.99 -4.04
CA GLU A 39 13.99 -6.44 -4.98
C GLU A 39 14.07 -7.26 -6.29
N ALA A 40 14.10 -8.59 -6.20
CA ALA A 40 14.09 -9.47 -7.35
C ALA A 40 12.79 -9.33 -8.17
N ALA A 41 11.64 -9.26 -7.49
CA ALA A 41 10.35 -9.07 -8.13
C ALA A 41 10.26 -7.70 -8.82
N ALA A 42 10.65 -6.62 -8.15
CA ALA A 42 10.65 -5.27 -8.71
C ALA A 42 11.49 -5.20 -9.99
N ARG A 43 12.70 -5.76 -9.96
CA ARG A 43 13.59 -5.82 -11.14
C ARG A 43 12.97 -6.62 -12.28
N LEU A 44 12.50 -7.84 -12.02
CA LEU A 44 11.91 -8.69 -13.05
C LEU A 44 10.65 -8.06 -13.66
N PHE A 45 9.79 -7.45 -12.83
CA PHE A 45 8.59 -6.78 -13.32
C PHE A 45 8.91 -5.56 -14.17
N ALA A 46 9.96 -4.81 -13.84
CA ALA A 46 10.41 -3.69 -14.65
C ALA A 46 11.00 -4.13 -16.01
N GLU A 47 11.75 -5.23 -16.02
CA GLU A 47 12.44 -5.74 -17.23
C GLU A 47 11.49 -6.48 -18.19
N GLN A 48 10.53 -7.26 -17.66
CA GLN A 48 9.74 -8.22 -18.46
C GLN A 48 8.23 -7.91 -18.45
N GLY A 49 7.79 -6.99 -17.61
CA GLY A 49 6.38 -6.73 -17.33
C GLY A 49 5.81 -7.72 -16.29
N VAL A 50 4.83 -7.24 -15.54
CA VAL A 50 4.24 -7.99 -14.40
C VAL A 50 3.60 -9.31 -14.85
N GLU A 51 2.94 -9.33 -16.02
CA GLU A 51 2.23 -10.51 -16.52
C GLU A 51 3.18 -11.66 -16.91
N ALA A 52 4.32 -11.33 -17.52
CA ALA A 52 5.27 -12.33 -18.03
C ALA A 52 6.07 -13.04 -16.94
N VAL A 53 6.23 -12.43 -15.77
CA VAL A 53 7.04 -12.98 -14.67
C VAL A 53 6.28 -14.00 -13.87
N SER A 54 6.87 -15.17 -13.63
CA SER A 54 6.33 -16.21 -12.75
C SER A 54 6.90 -16.12 -11.33
N MET A 55 6.16 -16.66 -10.35
CA MET A 55 6.65 -16.80 -8.96
C MET A 55 7.94 -17.65 -8.88
N ASP A 56 8.10 -18.62 -9.76
CA ASP A 56 9.30 -19.45 -9.82
C ASP A 56 10.54 -18.66 -10.23
N GLN A 57 10.41 -17.76 -11.21
CA GLN A 57 11.50 -16.86 -11.62
C GLN A 57 11.88 -15.92 -10.47
N VAL A 58 10.90 -15.40 -9.74
CA VAL A 58 11.17 -14.55 -8.57
C VAL A 58 11.89 -15.34 -7.47
N ALA A 59 11.46 -16.57 -7.16
CA ALA A 59 12.11 -17.40 -6.16
C ALA A 59 13.57 -17.70 -6.52
N ALA A 60 13.82 -18.04 -7.78
CA ALA A 60 15.17 -18.30 -8.29
C ALA A 60 16.06 -17.05 -8.23
N ALA A 61 15.55 -15.90 -8.69
CA ALA A 61 16.29 -14.64 -8.69
C ALA A 61 16.59 -14.10 -7.27
N ALA A 62 15.70 -14.39 -6.31
CA ALA A 62 15.87 -14.02 -4.90
C ALA A 62 16.71 -15.00 -4.09
N GLY A 63 17.06 -16.17 -4.66
CA GLY A 63 17.78 -17.23 -3.94
C GLY A 63 16.97 -17.85 -2.79
N VAL A 64 15.64 -17.89 -2.88
CA VAL A 64 14.75 -18.47 -1.86
C VAL A 64 14.00 -19.69 -2.38
N GLY A 65 13.65 -20.59 -1.47
CA GLY A 65 12.84 -21.76 -1.85
C GLY A 65 11.40 -21.35 -2.24
N LYS A 66 10.82 -21.99 -3.30
CA LYS A 66 9.44 -21.76 -3.75
C LYS A 66 8.43 -21.79 -2.60
N GLY A 67 8.50 -22.82 -1.74
CA GLY A 67 7.60 -22.96 -0.59
C GLY A 67 7.68 -21.79 0.39
N THR A 68 8.84 -21.19 0.57
CA THR A 68 9.02 -19.99 1.41
C THR A 68 8.35 -18.77 0.78
N LEU A 69 8.50 -18.60 -0.53
CA LEU A 69 7.87 -17.51 -1.29
C LEU A 69 6.34 -17.61 -1.22
N PHE A 70 5.78 -18.78 -1.58
CA PHE A 70 4.33 -19.02 -1.56
C PHE A 70 3.72 -18.89 -0.16
N ARG A 71 4.39 -19.44 0.86
CA ARG A 71 3.92 -19.31 2.25
C ARG A 71 3.85 -17.85 2.70
N ARG A 72 4.74 -16.97 2.20
CA ARG A 72 4.85 -15.59 2.65
C ARG A 72 3.96 -14.62 1.88
N PHE A 73 3.83 -14.81 0.58
CA PHE A 73 3.14 -13.88 -0.31
C PHE A 73 1.86 -14.47 -0.91
N GLY A 74 1.62 -15.76 -0.76
CA GLY A 74 0.49 -16.47 -1.37
C GLY A 74 0.72 -16.70 -2.85
N ASP A 75 0.48 -15.68 -3.65
CA ASP A 75 0.59 -15.70 -5.10
C ASP A 75 1.26 -14.43 -5.64
N LYS A 76 1.22 -14.24 -6.95
CA LYS A 76 1.77 -13.06 -7.63
C LYS A 76 1.02 -11.78 -7.23
N SER A 77 -0.27 -11.85 -6.93
CA SER A 77 -1.08 -10.71 -6.48
C SER A 77 -0.68 -10.26 -5.08
N GLY A 78 -0.44 -11.20 -4.15
CA GLY A 78 0.08 -10.88 -2.82
C GLY A 78 1.51 -10.32 -2.87
N LEU A 79 2.32 -10.76 -3.83
CA LEU A 79 3.65 -10.19 -4.07
C LEU A 79 3.54 -8.75 -4.62
N ALA A 80 2.63 -8.50 -5.56
CA ALA A 80 2.34 -7.17 -6.09
C ALA A 80 1.86 -6.22 -4.98
N ALA A 81 0.93 -6.67 -4.13
CA ALA A 81 0.47 -5.89 -2.98
C ALA A 81 1.62 -5.56 -2.01
N ALA A 82 2.55 -6.49 -1.78
CA ALA A 82 3.70 -6.25 -0.91
C ALA A 82 4.73 -5.26 -1.50
N LEU A 83 4.82 -5.16 -2.83
CA LEU A 83 5.63 -4.15 -3.53
C LEU A 83 5.02 -2.75 -3.41
N LEU A 84 3.69 -2.67 -3.47
CA LEU A 84 2.96 -1.41 -3.38
C LEU A 84 2.96 -0.83 -1.95
N ASP A 85 3.06 -1.68 -0.91
CA ASP A 85 2.95 -1.32 0.51
C ASP A 85 3.82 -0.10 0.91
N ALA A 86 5.06 -0.05 0.43
CA ALA A 86 5.95 1.08 0.73
C ALA A 86 5.50 2.40 0.07
N ARG A 87 4.99 2.33 -1.15
CA ARG A 87 4.49 3.50 -1.91
C ARG A 87 3.17 4.00 -1.36
N GLU A 88 2.28 3.07 -1.02
CA GLU A 88 1.01 3.37 -0.35
C GLU A 88 1.23 4.09 0.97
N ARG A 89 2.20 3.65 1.78
CA ARG A 89 2.55 4.32 3.04
C ARG A 89 3.03 5.75 2.84
N VAL A 90 3.84 6.02 1.81
CA VAL A 90 4.29 7.38 1.51
C VAL A 90 3.10 8.29 1.21
N LEU A 91 2.15 7.83 0.39
CA LEU A 91 0.94 8.59 0.09
C LEU A 91 0.03 8.73 1.33
N GLN A 92 -0.13 7.67 2.13
CA GLN A 92 -0.89 7.72 3.39
C GLN A 92 -0.29 8.73 4.37
N GLU A 93 1.02 8.74 4.53
CA GLU A 93 1.72 9.71 5.38
C GLU A 93 1.54 11.14 4.88
N ALA A 94 1.63 11.38 3.57
CA ALA A 94 1.38 12.68 2.98
C ALA A 94 -0.05 13.19 3.24
N VAL A 95 -1.05 12.30 3.18
CA VAL A 95 -2.45 12.59 3.50
C VAL A 95 -2.66 12.91 4.98
N LEU A 96 -1.97 12.20 5.87
CA LEU A 96 -2.18 12.31 7.33
C LEU A 96 -1.40 13.47 7.96
N SER A 97 -0.18 13.73 7.49
CA SER A 97 0.77 14.64 8.15
C SER A 97 1.61 15.48 7.18
N GLY A 98 1.40 15.33 5.86
CA GLY A 98 2.10 16.13 4.86
C GLY A 98 1.63 17.59 4.81
N PRO A 99 2.27 18.44 3.98
CA PRO A 99 1.85 19.82 3.81
C PRO A 99 0.51 19.94 3.08
N PRO A 100 -0.24 21.05 3.29
CA PRO A 100 -1.40 21.38 2.47
C PRO A 100 -1.01 21.53 0.98
N PRO A 101 -1.93 21.27 0.02
CA PRO A 101 -3.34 20.91 0.26
C PRO A 101 -3.61 19.43 0.48
N LEU A 102 -2.64 18.52 0.26
CA LEU A 102 -2.84 17.07 0.42
C LEU A 102 -3.00 16.68 1.90
N GLY A 103 -2.13 17.20 2.75
CA GLY A 103 -2.20 17.03 4.19
C GLY A 103 -3.22 17.95 4.87
N PRO A 104 -3.27 17.93 6.21
CA PRO A 104 -4.18 18.77 7.00
C PRO A 104 -3.91 20.27 6.82
N GLY A 105 -4.96 21.10 7.00
CA GLY A 105 -4.84 22.56 7.04
C GLY A 105 -5.44 23.30 5.84
N ALA A 106 -5.83 22.60 4.76
CA ALA A 106 -6.58 23.16 3.65
C ALA A 106 -8.08 22.83 3.76
N PRO A 107 -8.97 23.55 3.05
CA PRO A 107 -10.39 23.22 2.89
C PRO A 107 -10.60 21.80 2.31
N ALA A 108 -11.76 21.20 2.59
CA ALA A 108 -12.04 19.81 2.21
C ALA A 108 -12.01 19.60 0.68
N ASP A 109 -12.51 20.54 -0.09
CA ASP A 109 -12.51 20.53 -1.56
C ASP A 109 -11.10 20.56 -2.14
N GLU A 110 -10.24 21.44 -1.62
CA GLU A 110 -8.83 21.50 -2.03
C GLU A 110 -8.09 20.21 -1.68
N ARG A 111 -8.32 19.67 -0.48
CA ARG A 111 -7.74 18.40 -0.05
C ARG A 111 -8.22 17.23 -0.89
N LEU A 112 -9.51 17.19 -1.24
CA LEU A 112 -10.06 16.14 -2.10
C LEU A 112 -9.44 16.21 -3.49
N ALA A 113 -9.37 17.38 -4.10
CA ALA A 113 -8.74 17.57 -5.41
C ALA A 113 -7.26 17.16 -5.38
N ALA A 114 -6.51 17.55 -4.36
CA ALA A 114 -5.11 17.16 -4.18
C ALA A 114 -4.94 15.64 -4.01
N PHE A 115 -5.79 15.01 -3.20
CA PHE A 115 -5.78 13.56 -3.01
C PHE A 115 -6.08 12.81 -4.32
N LEU A 116 -7.11 13.21 -5.07
CA LEU A 116 -7.48 12.56 -6.33
C LEU A 116 -6.35 12.65 -7.37
N ASN A 117 -5.67 13.80 -7.43
CA ASN A 117 -4.50 13.96 -8.30
C ASN A 117 -3.35 13.05 -7.86
N ALA A 118 -2.97 13.08 -6.60
CA ALA A 118 -1.87 12.28 -6.06
C ALA A 118 -2.14 10.77 -6.18
N TYR A 119 -3.40 10.34 -5.98
CA TYR A 119 -3.77 8.95 -6.14
C TYR A 119 -3.80 8.52 -7.61
N LEU A 120 -4.22 9.40 -8.53
CA LEU A 120 -4.12 9.11 -9.96
C LEU A 120 -2.66 9.01 -10.41
N ASP A 121 -1.76 9.89 -9.94
CA ASP A 121 -0.31 9.81 -10.22
C ASP A 121 0.26 8.47 -9.73
N TYR A 122 -0.07 8.08 -8.50
CA TYR A 122 0.31 6.78 -7.94
C TYR A 122 -0.21 5.60 -8.79
N LEU A 123 -1.48 5.66 -9.23
CA LEU A 123 -2.04 4.63 -10.11
C LEU A 123 -1.31 4.55 -11.44
N LEU A 124 -1.05 5.66 -12.09
CA LEU A 124 -0.38 5.69 -13.40
C LEU A 124 1.04 5.16 -13.33
N GLU A 125 1.78 5.48 -12.25
CA GLU A 125 3.13 4.97 -12.01
C GLU A 125 3.15 3.46 -11.78
N HIS A 126 2.11 2.90 -11.13
CA HIS A 126 2.09 1.51 -10.68
C HIS A 126 0.94 0.68 -11.26
N LEU A 127 0.35 1.11 -12.38
CA LEU A 127 -0.93 0.62 -12.89
C LEU A 127 -1.01 -0.91 -13.02
N ALA A 128 0.02 -1.55 -13.57
CA ALA A 128 0.03 -3.00 -13.73
C ALA A 128 0.02 -3.77 -12.39
N LEU A 129 0.75 -3.28 -11.38
CA LEU A 129 0.81 -3.88 -10.05
C LEU A 129 -0.50 -3.68 -9.29
N VAL A 130 -1.05 -2.45 -9.32
CA VAL A 130 -2.32 -2.13 -8.67
C VAL A 130 -3.45 -2.95 -9.30
N ARG A 131 -3.50 -3.00 -10.64
CA ARG A 131 -4.49 -3.80 -11.36
C ARG A 131 -4.42 -5.27 -10.97
N MET A 132 -3.23 -5.87 -10.92
CA MET A 132 -3.06 -7.26 -10.50
C MET A 132 -3.53 -7.49 -9.06
N SER A 133 -3.25 -6.59 -8.15
CA SER A 133 -3.71 -6.66 -6.76
C SER A 133 -5.23 -6.54 -6.64
N GLU A 134 -5.83 -5.59 -7.37
CA GLU A 134 -7.26 -5.29 -7.31
C GLU A 134 -8.15 -6.35 -7.98
N THR A 135 -7.62 -7.04 -9.02
CA THR A 135 -8.38 -8.00 -9.83
C THR A 135 -8.09 -9.47 -9.50
N ALA A 136 -7.28 -9.74 -8.49
CA ALA A 136 -6.89 -11.09 -8.07
C ALA A 136 -8.07 -12.04 -7.86
N THR A 137 -9.16 -11.53 -7.30
CA THR A 137 -10.44 -12.23 -7.12
C THR A 137 -11.60 -11.22 -7.17
N PRO A 138 -12.83 -11.63 -7.47
CA PRO A 138 -13.98 -10.74 -7.42
C PRO A 138 -14.05 -9.96 -6.10
N GLY A 139 -14.10 -8.63 -6.19
CA GLY A 139 -14.13 -7.73 -5.03
C GLY A 139 -12.82 -7.65 -4.23
N ALA A 140 -11.69 -8.13 -4.75
CA ALA A 140 -10.38 -8.02 -4.09
C ALA A 140 -10.05 -6.59 -3.68
N ARG A 141 -10.29 -5.61 -4.57
CA ARG A 141 -10.09 -4.19 -4.34
C ARG A 141 -10.65 -3.72 -2.99
N TYR A 142 -11.89 -4.08 -2.68
CA TYR A 142 -12.59 -3.63 -1.46
C TYR A 142 -12.09 -4.28 -0.16
N ARG A 143 -11.25 -5.32 -0.27
CA ARG A 143 -10.64 -6.04 0.86
C ARG A 143 -9.21 -5.59 1.15
N ILE A 144 -8.59 -4.85 0.23
CA ILE A 144 -7.24 -4.31 0.40
C ILE A 144 -7.25 -3.24 1.49
N GLY A 145 -6.28 -3.30 2.41
CA GLY A 145 -6.19 -2.34 3.51
C GLY A 145 -6.04 -0.88 3.05
N ALA A 146 -5.26 -0.66 1.99
CA ALA A 146 -5.09 0.66 1.38
C ALA A 146 -6.42 1.24 0.87
N TYR A 147 -7.27 0.44 0.18
CA TYR A 147 -8.57 0.91 -0.28
C TYR A 147 -9.44 1.41 0.88
N ARG A 148 -9.46 0.71 2.02
CA ARG A 148 -10.23 1.14 3.21
C ARG A 148 -9.73 2.46 3.77
N PHE A 149 -8.42 2.70 3.72
CA PHE A 149 -7.83 3.97 4.12
C PHE A 149 -8.27 5.10 3.16
N TRP A 150 -8.15 4.89 1.84
CA TRP A 150 -8.58 5.87 0.84
C TRP A 150 -10.06 6.19 0.94
N HIS A 151 -10.89 5.16 1.07
CA HIS A 151 -12.32 5.32 1.28
C HIS A 151 -12.63 6.17 2.52
N ARG A 152 -12.03 5.83 3.66
CA ARG A 152 -12.24 6.58 4.90
C ARG A 152 -11.79 8.03 4.77
N HIS A 153 -10.66 8.28 4.13
CA HIS A 153 -10.16 9.63 3.87
C HIS A 153 -11.15 10.45 3.03
N VAL A 154 -11.61 9.89 1.90
CA VAL A 154 -12.56 10.57 1.01
C VAL A 154 -13.89 10.80 1.70
N ALA A 155 -14.43 9.82 2.44
CA ALA A 155 -15.67 9.98 3.19
C ALA A 155 -15.59 11.10 4.25
N ILE A 156 -14.45 11.28 4.91
CA ILE A 156 -14.23 12.40 5.83
C ILE A 156 -14.28 13.75 5.09
N LEU A 157 -13.70 13.84 3.90
CA LEU A 157 -13.70 15.07 3.10
C LEU A 157 -15.08 15.39 2.50
N LEU A 158 -15.92 14.37 2.31
CA LEU A 158 -17.30 14.49 1.85
C LEU A 158 -18.32 14.52 3.01
N ALA A 159 -17.94 14.90 4.21
CA ALA A 159 -18.81 14.81 5.40
C ALA A 159 -20.10 15.67 5.33
N THR A 160 -20.21 16.61 4.39
CA THR A 160 -21.39 17.41 4.13
C THR A 160 -22.42 16.74 3.22
N GLU A 161 -22.03 15.65 2.55
CA GLU A 161 -22.92 14.84 1.72
C GLU A 161 -23.94 14.08 2.56
N PRO A 162 -25.16 13.83 2.02
CA PRO A 162 -26.18 13.02 2.70
C PRO A 162 -25.71 11.58 3.00
N ASP A 163 -24.91 10.99 2.11
CA ASP A 163 -24.31 9.66 2.25
C ASP A 163 -22.84 9.70 1.82
N PRO A 164 -21.93 10.16 2.72
CA PRO A 164 -20.51 10.30 2.39
C PRO A 164 -19.82 8.96 2.15
N ASP A 165 -20.28 7.87 2.75
CA ASP A 165 -19.70 6.54 2.53
C ASP A 165 -20.00 6.06 1.10
N TYR A 166 -21.23 6.18 0.61
CA TYR A 166 -21.56 5.83 -0.77
C TYR A 166 -20.86 6.75 -1.77
N ALA A 167 -20.88 8.06 -1.54
CA ALA A 167 -20.20 9.03 -2.41
C ALA A 167 -18.70 8.76 -2.54
N ALA A 168 -18.04 8.40 -1.45
CA ALA A 168 -16.63 7.99 -1.46
C ALA A 168 -16.40 6.72 -2.30
N HIS A 169 -17.26 5.71 -2.17
CA HIS A 169 -17.19 4.52 -3.02
C HIS A 169 -17.39 4.84 -4.50
N ALA A 170 -18.39 5.68 -4.82
CA ALA A 170 -18.68 6.08 -6.20
C ALA A 170 -17.51 6.85 -6.83
N LEU A 171 -16.93 7.81 -6.11
CA LEU A 171 -15.80 8.59 -6.59
C LEU A 171 -14.54 7.73 -6.77
N LEU A 172 -14.24 6.85 -5.82
CA LEU A 172 -13.11 5.93 -5.90
C LEU A 172 -13.28 4.84 -6.97
N ALA A 173 -14.52 4.55 -7.42
CA ALA A 173 -14.74 3.63 -8.53
C ALA A 173 -14.11 4.14 -9.83
N ALA A 174 -14.10 5.44 -10.07
CA ALA A 174 -13.43 6.06 -11.21
C ALA A 174 -11.90 5.90 -11.19
N LEU A 175 -11.33 5.55 -10.04
CA LEU A 175 -9.91 5.28 -9.80
C LEU A 175 -9.62 3.78 -9.63
N ALA A 176 -10.52 2.89 -10.03
CA ALA A 176 -10.22 1.47 -10.11
C ALA A 176 -9.15 1.23 -11.20
N ALA A 177 -8.12 0.45 -10.87
CA ALA A 177 -6.99 0.26 -11.79
C ALA A 177 -7.42 -0.35 -13.13
N ASP A 178 -8.41 -1.25 -13.13
CA ASP A 178 -8.94 -1.83 -14.37
C ASP A 178 -9.71 -0.80 -15.21
N HIS A 179 -10.49 0.09 -14.57
CA HIS A 179 -11.16 1.22 -15.22
C HIS A 179 -10.15 2.19 -15.83
N VAL A 180 -9.12 2.59 -15.07
CA VAL A 180 -8.07 3.49 -15.55
C VAL A 180 -7.31 2.85 -16.71
N ALA A 181 -6.91 1.57 -16.60
CA ALA A 181 -6.22 0.85 -17.66
C ALA A 181 -7.01 0.76 -18.96
N ALA A 182 -8.32 0.57 -18.86
CA ALA A 182 -9.21 0.47 -20.03
C ALA A 182 -9.40 1.81 -20.75
N LEU A 183 -9.51 2.91 -20.01
CA LEU A 183 -9.83 4.22 -20.59
C LEU A 183 -8.63 5.09 -20.92
N LEU A 184 -7.48 4.85 -20.30
CA LEU A 184 -6.27 5.65 -20.50
C LEU A 184 -5.84 5.75 -21.97
N PRO A 185 -5.87 4.66 -22.79
CA PRO A 185 -5.51 4.72 -24.20
C PRO A 185 -6.45 5.59 -25.05
N GLU A 186 -7.73 5.66 -24.67
CA GLU A 186 -8.77 6.42 -25.40
C GLU A 186 -8.83 7.89 -24.98
N LEU A 187 -8.83 8.14 -23.67
CA LEU A 187 -9.07 9.48 -23.12
C LEU A 187 -7.79 10.28 -22.89
N GLY A 188 -6.70 9.60 -22.61
CA GLY A 188 -5.46 10.21 -22.15
C GLY A 188 -5.54 10.72 -20.71
N GLU A 189 -4.38 10.88 -20.07
CA GLU A 189 -4.25 11.28 -18.66
C GLU A 189 -4.96 12.61 -18.35
N GLN A 190 -4.69 13.63 -19.18
CA GLN A 190 -5.21 14.98 -18.94
C GLN A 190 -6.75 15.01 -18.88
N ARG A 191 -7.41 14.31 -19.81
CA ARG A 191 -8.87 14.25 -19.89
C ARG A 191 -9.46 13.45 -18.72
N MET A 192 -8.81 12.35 -18.33
CA MET A 192 -9.20 11.57 -17.15
C MET A 192 -9.09 12.39 -15.87
N ARG A 193 -7.98 13.09 -15.68
CA ARG A 193 -7.75 13.98 -14.52
C ARG A 193 -8.82 15.08 -14.44
N ALA A 194 -9.05 15.78 -15.55
CA ALA A 194 -10.10 16.82 -15.60
C ALA A 194 -11.50 16.28 -15.34
N GLY A 195 -11.82 15.08 -15.86
CA GLY A 195 -13.08 14.40 -15.61
C GLY A 195 -13.28 14.03 -14.15
N LEU A 196 -12.25 13.48 -13.52
CA LEU A 196 -12.23 13.09 -12.10
C LEU A 196 -12.46 14.30 -11.19
N LEU A 197 -11.79 15.42 -11.46
CA LEU A 197 -11.96 16.64 -10.67
C LEU A 197 -13.36 17.26 -10.82
N ARG A 198 -13.94 17.25 -12.04
CA ARG A 198 -15.33 17.67 -12.23
C ARG A 198 -16.31 16.77 -11.50
N LEU A 199 -16.10 15.46 -11.51
CA LEU A 199 -16.92 14.51 -10.77
C LEU A 199 -16.88 14.83 -9.26
N ALA A 200 -15.69 15.09 -8.70
CA ALA A 200 -15.54 15.47 -7.31
C ALA A 200 -16.27 16.79 -6.97
N GLN A 201 -16.19 17.79 -7.84
CA GLN A 201 -16.91 19.07 -7.65
C GLN A 201 -18.44 18.90 -7.67
N SER A 202 -18.97 17.91 -8.39
CA SER A 202 -20.41 17.65 -8.43
C SER A 202 -20.93 16.87 -7.22
N THR A 203 -20.03 16.36 -6.37
CA THR A 203 -20.33 15.62 -5.13
C THR A 203 -20.04 16.46 -3.87
N MET A 204 -19.87 17.76 -3.99
CA MET A 204 -19.63 18.70 -2.90
C MET A 204 -20.65 19.82 -2.92
#